data_e73da3a26749384408ef621d5368def8
#
_entry.id   e73da3a26749384408ef621d5368def8
#
_cell.length_a   1.000
_cell.length_b   1.000
_cell.length_c   1.000
_cell.angle_alpha   90.00
_cell.angle_beta   90.00
_cell.angle_gamma   90.00
#
_symmetry.space_group_name_H-M   'P 1'
#
loop_
_entity.id
_entity.type
_entity.pdbx_description
1 polymer ?
#
loop_
_entity_poly.entity_id
_entity_poly.type
_entity_poly.pdbx_seq_one_letter_code
_entity_poly.pdbx_strand_id
1 'polypeptide(L)'
;LDSNGLLNTEVKDIDETTTLNPLTIVDWEHEGLEKSDENCIVRDGNKLMVATTRGYGVYDANTLDLIGKKETPGKAKHIALNNQYIVTLHYNNEVESDDEAVSGTLQVFPLGADILTATPARTINVSSIAPNDGKNTIAIDGNHIYVCRSAKGLSCYDLTTGKEVWNWGAPLTANTKVPQGYANGVTYDANYIYLACGSYGLVVLDKNKMENGKPVKVVKKRAEAGMSANYVTLDGGYIYVAYGKSRLRVMKLIDGAASGNNTNYGTK
;
A
#
# COMPACT_ATOMS: atom_id res chain seq x y z
N LEU A 1 -19.80 -8.64 -14.01
CA LEU A 1 -20.03 -9.89 -13.25
C LEU A 1 -20.85 -10.81 -14.14
N ASP A 2 -20.54 -12.10 -14.13
CA ASP A 2 -21.38 -13.11 -14.78
C ASP A 2 -22.71 -13.31 -14.02
N SER A 3 -23.59 -14.17 -14.55
CA SER A 3 -24.90 -14.45 -13.94
C SER A 3 -24.81 -15.06 -12.51
N ASN A 4 -23.62 -15.44 -12.06
CA ASN A 4 -23.35 -15.98 -10.73
C ASN A 4 -22.68 -14.93 -9.81
N GLY A 5 -22.58 -13.67 -10.25
CA GLY A 5 -21.92 -12.59 -9.52
C GLY A 5 -20.39 -12.71 -9.49
N LEU A 6 -19.80 -13.55 -10.34
CA LEU A 6 -18.37 -13.65 -10.51
C LEU A 6 -17.92 -12.62 -11.55
N LEU A 7 -16.72 -12.06 -11.34
CA LEU A 7 -16.10 -11.27 -12.39
C LEU A 7 -15.96 -12.15 -13.63
N ASN A 8 -16.56 -11.69 -14.73
CA ASN A 8 -16.35 -12.33 -16.01
C ASN A 8 -14.84 -12.26 -16.30
N THR A 9 -14.20 -13.42 -16.34
CA THR A 9 -12.75 -13.54 -16.49
C THR A 9 -12.27 -13.25 -17.91
N GLU A 10 -13.14 -12.91 -18.85
CA GLU A 10 -12.75 -12.18 -20.03
C GLU A 10 -12.35 -10.74 -19.65
N VAL A 11 -11.28 -10.62 -18.90
CA VAL A 11 -10.49 -9.40 -18.92
C VAL A 11 -10.00 -9.29 -20.35
N LYS A 12 -10.65 -8.46 -21.15
CA LYS A 12 -9.99 -7.99 -22.38
C LYS A 12 -8.66 -7.45 -21.95
N ASP A 13 -7.59 -8.07 -22.40
CA ASP A 13 -6.26 -7.53 -22.23
C ASP A 13 -6.34 -6.09 -22.72
N ILE A 14 -6.09 -5.15 -21.82
CA ILE A 14 -5.73 -3.79 -22.20
C ILE A 14 -4.33 -3.96 -22.77
N ASP A 15 -4.27 -4.20 -24.07
CA ASP A 15 -3.01 -4.31 -24.78
C ASP A 15 -2.55 -2.93 -25.25
N GLU A 16 -1.36 -2.88 -25.81
CA GLU A 16 -0.77 -1.63 -26.33
C GLU A 16 -1.63 -0.96 -27.41
N THR A 17 -2.66 -1.63 -27.93
CA THR A 17 -3.57 -1.12 -28.95
C THR A 17 -4.83 -0.49 -28.34
N THR A 18 -5.06 -0.69 -27.05
CA THR A 18 -6.23 -0.11 -26.36
C THR A 18 -5.97 1.36 -26.08
N THR A 19 -6.59 2.23 -26.86
CA THR A 19 -6.51 3.68 -26.63
C THR A 19 -7.48 4.06 -25.51
N LEU A 20 -6.95 4.47 -24.36
CA LEU A 20 -7.71 5.16 -23.33
C LEU A 20 -7.66 6.65 -23.66
N ASN A 21 -8.81 7.26 -23.90
CA ASN A 21 -8.92 8.71 -24.05
C ASN A 21 -9.18 9.31 -22.67
N PRO A 22 -8.18 9.88 -21.99
CA PRO A 22 -8.39 10.52 -20.71
C PRO A 22 -9.30 11.75 -20.89
N LEU A 23 -10.14 12.03 -19.91
CA LEU A 23 -10.94 13.27 -19.88
C LEU A 23 -10.03 14.48 -19.73
N THR A 24 -8.96 14.33 -19.00
CA THR A 24 -7.92 15.36 -18.84
C THR A 24 -6.59 14.70 -18.42
N ILE A 25 -5.53 15.44 -18.63
CA ILE A 25 -4.17 15.08 -18.16
C ILE A 25 -3.69 16.22 -17.27
N VAL A 26 -3.23 15.89 -16.07
CA VAL A 26 -2.53 16.84 -15.19
C VAL A 26 -1.05 16.73 -15.51
N ASP A 27 -0.49 17.84 -15.97
CA ASP A 27 0.94 17.93 -16.32
C ASP A 27 1.74 18.46 -15.12
N TRP A 28 2.40 17.55 -14.42
CA TRP A 28 3.20 17.87 -13.24
C TRP A 28 4.39 18.77 -13.51
N GLU A 29 4.95 18.75 -14.72
CA GLU A 29 6.07 19.62 -15.09
C GLU A 29 5.63 21.08 -15.11
N HIS A 30 4.45 21.37 -15.63
CA HIS A 30 3.87 22.72 -15.61
C HIS A 30 3.52 23.20 -14.20
N GLU A 31 3.20 22.26 -13.30
CA GLU A 31 2.87 22.55 -11.90
C GLU A 31 4.12 22.75 -11.02
N GLY A 32 5.33 22.68 -11.60
CA GLY A 32 6.60 22.84 -10.89
C GLY A 32 6.96 21.66 -9.98
N LEU A 33 6.42 20.48 -10.28
CA LEU A 33 6.80 19.20 -9.69
C LEU A 33 7.64 18.40 -10.71
N GLU A 34 8.52 19.07 -11.41
CA GLU A 34 9.37 18.52 -12.46
C GLU A 34 10.02 17.21 -12.06
N LYS A 35 9.98 16.22 -12.95
CA LYS A 35 10.54 14.86 -12.76
C LYS A 35 9.94 14.13 -11.56
N SER A 36 8.66 14.35 -11.28
CA SER A 36 7.94 13.64 -10.24
C SER A 36 7.19 12.45 -10.81
N ASP A 37 7.32 11.31 -10.14
CA ASP A 37 6.45 10.15 -10.36
C ASP A 37 5.36 10.16 -9.29
N GLU A 38 4.13 9.85 -9.67
CA GLU A 38 3.01 9.75 -8.74
C GLU A 38 3.05 8.38 -8.05
N ASN A 39 3.02 8.41 -6.74
CA ASN A 39 3.06 7.19 -5.93
C ASN A 39 1.70 6.78 -5.37
N CYS A 40 0.84 7.76 -5.09
CA CYS A 40 -0.45 7.52 -4.45
C CYS A 40 -1.39 8.69 -4.69
N ILE A 41 -2.67 8.38 -4.96
CA ILE A 41 -3.76 9.36 -5.04
C ILE A 41 -4.85 8.92 -4.07
N VAL A 42 -5.33 9.84 -3.25
CA VAL A 42 -6.49 9.63 -2.38
C VAL A 42 -7.45 10.81 -2.46
N ARG A 43 -8.73 10.54 -2.26
CA ARG A 43 -9.79 11.55 -2.26
C ARG A 43 -10.31 11.79 -0.84
N ASP A 44 -10.40 13.07 -0.45
CA ASP A 44 -11.10 13.52 0.74
C ASP A 44 -12.10 14.62 0.35
N GLY A 45 -13.37 14.27 0.29
CA GLY A 45 -14.43 15.18 -0.14
C GLY A 45 -14.17 15.72 -1.55
N ASN A 46 -13.94 17.02 -1.66
CA ASN A 46 -13.66 17.74 -2.91
C ASN A 46 -12.15 17.92 -3.18
N LYS A 47 -11.29 17.20 -2.49
CA LYS A 47 -9.85 17.27 -2.67
C LYS A 47 -9.29 15.95 -3.14
N LEU A 48 -8.36 15.99 -4.11
CA LEU A 48 -7.46 14.90 -4.43
C LEU A 48 -6.10 15.22 -3.83
N MET A 49 -5.62 14.35 -2.97
CA MET A 49 -4.28 14.45 -2.38
C MET A 49 -3.37 13.44 -3.09
N VAL A 50 -2.23 13.91 -3.55
CA VAL A 50 -1.30 13.13 -4.35
C VAL A 50 0.08 13.13 -3.70
N ALA A 51 0.65 11.94 -3.52
CA ALA A 51 2.04 11.78 -3.11
C ALA A 51 2.91 11.60 -4.36
N THR A 52 3.98 12.37 -4.48
CA THR A 52 4.91 12.34 -5.61
C THR A 52 6.35 12.14 -5.13
N THR A 53 7.28 11.93 -6.06
CA THR A 53 8.71 11.86 -5.69
C THR A 53 9.27 13.16 -5.10
N ARG A 54 8.57 14.29 -5.27
CA ARG A 54 9.00 15.59 -4.75
C ARG A 54 8.25 16.06 -3.51
N GLY A 55 7.09 15.47 -3.22
CA GLY A 55 6.28 15.90 -2.10
C GLY A 55 4.79 15.60 -2.30
N TYR A 56 3.95 16.49 -1.78
CA TYR A 56 2.49 16.36 -1.85
C TYR A 56 1.87 17.46 -2.68
N GLY A 57 0.94 17.10 -3.56
CA GLY A 57 0.04 18.01 -4.26
C GLY A 57 -1.39 17.83 -3.77
N VAL A 58 -2.15 18.91 -3.73
CA VAL A 58 -3.60 18.88 -3.45
C VAL A 58 -4.32 19.58 -4.60
N TYR A 59 -5.32 18.91 -5.14
CA TYR A 59 -6.12 19.37 -6.28
C TYR A 59 -7.59 19.41 -5.93
N ASP A 60 -8.34 20.30 -6.57
CA ASP A 60 -9.80 20.23 -6.58
C ASP A 60 -10.26 18.98 -7.32
N ALA A 61 -11.09 18.15 -6.68
CA ALA A 61 -11.50 16.87 -7.25
C ALA A 61 -12.48 16.99 -8.43
N ASN A 62 -13.08 18.16 -8.66
CA ASN A 62 -14.01 18.39 -9.76
C ASN A 62 -13.37 19.09 -10.94
N THR A 63 -12.54 20.11 -10.67
CA THR A 63 -11.89 20.91 -11.73
C THR A 63 -10.51 20.38 -12.08
N LEU A 64 -9.87 19.64 -11.17
CA LEU A 64 -8.49 19.17 -11.22
C LEU A 64 -7.45 20.31 -11.18
N ASP A 65 -7.88 21.50 -10.76
CA ASP A 65 -6.97 22.60 -10.54
C ASP A 65 -6.09 22.36 -9.32
N LEU A 66 -4.82 22.73 -9.41
CA LEU A 66 -3.88 22.68 -8.29
C LEU A 66 -4.30 23.69 -7.21
N ILE A 67 -4.62 23.20 -6.01
CA ILE A 67 -4.87 24.04 -4.83
C ILE A 67 -3.54 24.46 -4.19
N GLY A 68 -2.59 23.54 -4.13
CA GLY A 68 -1.27 23.81 -3.59
C GLY A 68 -0.38 22.58 -3.52
N LYS A 69 0.89 22.82 -3.17
CA LYS A 69 1.91 21.76 -3.06
C LYS A 69 2.81 21.98 -1.86
N LYS A 70 3.43 20.90 -1.39
CA LYS A 70 4.42 20.88 -0.30
C LYS A 70 5.55 19.94 -0.65
N GLU A 71 6.75 20.45 -0.71
CA GLU A 71 7.95 19.63 -0.88
C GLU A 71 8.28 18.86 0.40
N THR A 72 8.88 17.69 0.24
CA THR A 72 9.40 16.85 1.33
C THR A 72 10.90 16.62 1.16
N PRO A 73 11.64 16.37 2.25
CA PRO A 73 13.10 16.13 2.18
C PRO A 73 13.48 14.96 1.27
N GLY A 74 12.63 13.93 1.22
CA GLY A 74 12.74 12.78 0.36
C GLY A 74 11.41 12.46 -0.31
N LYS A 75 11.34 11.33 -1.00
CA LYS A 75 10.14 10.92 -1.76
C LYS A 75 8.91 10.82 -0.84
N ALA A 76 7.83 11.50 -1.17
CA ALA A 76 6.53 11.21 -0.59
C ALA A 76 6.00 9.92 -1.22
N LYS A 77 5.64 8.96 -0.38
CA LYS A 77 5.35 7.59 -0.84
C LYS A 77 3.88 7.26 -0.85
N HIS A 78 3.17 7.66 0.19
CA HIS A 78 1.78 7.27 0.32
C HIS A 78 1.00 8.24 1.21
N ILE A 79 -0.29 8.30 0.97
CA ILE A 79 -1.28 8.97 1.80
C ILE A 79 -2.36 7.94 2.09
N ALA A 80 -2.79 7.85 3.33
CA ALA A 80 -3.96 7.06 3.72
C ALA A 80 -4.90 7.93 4.57
N LEU A 81 -6.18 7.63 4.52
CA LEU A 81 -7.17 8.29 5.35
C LEU A 81 -8.20 7.28 5.86
N ASN A 82 -8.79 7.59 7.00
CA ASN A 82 -9.97 6.94 7.53
C ASN A 82 -10.95 8.02 8.05
N ASN A 83 -11.93 7.64 8.86
CA ASN A 83 -12.92 8.58 9.41
C ASN A 83 -12.39 9.52 10.52
N GLN A 84 -11.12 9.44 10.89
CA GLN A 84 -10.50 10.21 11.96
C GLN A 84 -9.22 10.93 11.54
N TYR A 85 -8.43 10.29 10.66
CA TYR A 85 -7.08 10.73 10.35
C TYR A 85 -6.79 10.77 8.86
N ILE A 86 -5.89 11.69 8.50
CA ILE A 86 -5.09 11.65 7.27
C ILE A 86 -3.66 11.37 7.72
N VAL A 87 -3.01 10.36 7.13
CA VAL A 87 -1.61 10.06 7.41
C VAL A 87 -0.82 10.05 6.11
N THR A 88 0.28 10.78 6.11
CA THR A 88 1.23 10.81 5.00
C THR A 88 2.51 10.08 5.35
N LEU A 89 3.12 9.42 4.39
CA LEU A 89 4.43 8.77 4.52
C LEU A 89 5.41 9.40 3.53
N HIS A 90 6.56 9.83 4.01
CA HIS A 90 7.69 10.25 3.17
C HIS A 90 9.02 9.75 3.73
N TYR A 91 10.03 9.68 2.88
CA TYR A 91 11.42 9.44 3.32
C TYR A 91 12.01 10.72 3.88
N ASN A 92 12.99 10.59 4.79
CA ASN A 92 13.61 11.75 5.40
C ASN A 92 14.76 12.32 4.57
N ASN A 93 15.31 11.53 3.66
CA ASN A 93 16.41 11.92 2.78
C ASN A 93 16.13 11.47 1.35
N GLU A 94 16.81 12.09 0.39
CA GLU A 94 16.89 11.54 -0.96
C GLU A 94 17.56 10.16 -0.92
N VAL A 95 17.09 9.27 -1.79
CA VAL A 95 17.56 7.90 -1.86
C VAL A 95 18.37 7.76 -3.14
N GLU A 96 19.67 7.50 -2.99
CA GLU A 96 20.57 7.32 -4.12
C GLU A 96 20.55 5.91 -4.70
N SER A 97 20.16 4.92 -3.90
CA SER A 97 20.04 3.53 -4.36
C SER A 97 18.88 2.79 -3.68
N ASP A 98 18.27 1.84 -4.40
CA ASP A 98 17.16 1.02 -3.91
C ASP A 98 17.58 0.00 -2.83
N ASP A 99 18.87 -0.21 -2.63
CA ASP A 99 19.40 -1.17 -1.66
C ASP A 99 19.62 -0.56 -0.28
N GLU A 100 19.59 0.77 -0.15
CA GLU A 100 19.84 1.46 1.10
C GLU A 100 18.56 1.61 1.93
N ALA A 101 18.58 1.12 3.17
CA ALA A 101 17.48 1.37 4.09
C ALA A 101 17.58 2.77 4.68
N VAL A 102 16.55 3.58 4.46
CA VAL A 102 16.45 4.95 4.97
C VAL A 102 15.40 5.04 6.08
N SER A 103 15.43 6.10 6.85
CA SER A 103 14.34 6.43 7.74
C SER A 103 13.22 7.16 6.99
N GLY A 104 11.99 6.94 7.44
CA GLY A 104 10.81 7.64 6.96
C GLY A 104 10.06 8.32 8.08
N THR A 105 9.12 9.16 7.70
CA THR A 105 8.25 9.88 8.63
C THR A 105 6.79 9.70 8.25
N LEU A 106 5.99 9.30 9.22
CA LEU A 106 4.53 9.42 9.15
C LEU A 106 4.14 10.74 9.80
N GLN A 107 3.36 11.55 9.09
CA GLN A 107 2.71 12.72 9.66
C GLN A 107 1.22 12.43 9.80
N VAL A 108 0.70 12.55 11.01
CA VAL A 108 -0.69 12.25 11.37
C VAL A 108 -1.44 13.57 11.52
N PHE A 109 -2.49 13.74 10.74
CA PHE A 109 -3.37 14.90 10.77
C PHE A 109 -4.80 14.45 11.13
N PRO A 110 -5.60 15.29 11.78
CA PRO A 110 -7.05 15.09 11.87
C PRO A 110 -7.66 15.05 10.46
N LEU A 111 -8.72 14.27 10.26
CA LEU A 111 -9.47 14.28 9.00
C LEU A 111 -9.96 15.70 8.66
N GLY A 112 -9.86 16.09 7.41
CA GLY A 112 -10.19 17.42 6.92
C GLY A 112 -9.11 18.48 7.11
N ALA A 113 -8.00 18.17 7.77
CA ALA A 113 -6.87 19.09 7.87
C ALA A 113 -6.22 19.33 6.50
N ASP A 114 -5.71 20.54 6.31
CA ASP A 114 -4.88 20.83 5.15
C ASP A 114 -3.45 20.32 5.36
N ILE A 115 -3.11 19.21 4.71
CA ILE A 115 -1.78 18.57 4.85
C ILE A 115 -0.61 19.45 4.37
N LEU A 116 -0.90 20.49 3.58
CA LEU A 116 0.13 21.40 3.05
C LEU A 116 0.61 22.40 4.11
N THR A 117 -0.31 22.88 4.95
CA THR A 117 -0.06 24.00 5.87
C THR A 117 -0.25 23.64 7.35
N ALA A 118 -1.08 22.64 7.66
CA ALA A 118 -1.33 22.24 9.03
C ALA A 118 -0.09 21.62 9.69
N THR A 119 0.04 21.87 10.99
CA THR A 119 0.98 21.14 11.83
C THR A 119 0.40 19.75 12.12
N PRO A 120 1.15 18.66 11.88
CA PRO A 120 0.67 17.33 12.22
C PRO A 120 0.43 17.21 13.73
N ALA A 121 -0.68 16.57 14.10
CA ALA A 121 -0.98 16.27 15.50
C ALA A 121 0.08 15.31 16.09
N ARG A 122 0.70 14.50 15.24
CA ARG A 122 1.80 13.61 15.60
C ARG A 122 2.73 13.36 14.41
N THR A 123 4.01 13.19 14.72
CA THR A 123 5.04 12.71 13.81
C THR A 123 5.60 11.40 14.37
N ILE A 124 5.67 10.37 13.53
CA ILE A 124 6.18 9.04 13.88
C ILE A 124 7.36 8.72 12.98
N ASN A 125 8.52 8.44 13.58
CA ASN A 125 9.67 8.00 12.83
C ASN A 125 9.55 6.50 12.51
N VAL A 126 9.68 6.16 11.24
CA VAL A 126 9.71 4.80 10.76
C VAL A 126 11.14 4.44 10.39
N SER A 127 11.78 3.61 11.18
CA SER A 127 13.15 3.19 10.93
C SER A 127 13.23 2.15 9.82
N SER A 128 14.31 2.17 9.04
CA SER A 128 14.64 1.12 8.08
C SER A 128 13.53 0.80 7.07
N ILE A 129 12.97 1.82 6.41
CA ILE A 129 12.19 1.63 5.20
C ILE A 129 13.20 1.34 4.09
N ALA A 130 13.08 0.17 3.43
CA ALA A 130 13.84 -0.07 2.22
C ALA A 130 13.12 0.59 1.06
N PRO A 131 13.74 1.54 0.35
CA PRO A 131 13.15 2.14 -0.84
C PRO A 131 12.89 1.03 -1.85
N ASN A 132 11.75 1.08 -2.46
CA ASN A 132 11.46 0.21 -3.58
C ASN A 132 10.40 0.90 -4.43
N ASP A 133 10.47 0.76 -5.70
CA ASP A 133 9.66 1.40 -6.72
C ASP A 133 8.17 1.53 -6.35
N GLY A 134 7.80 2.64 -5.74
CA GLY A 134 6.41 2.98 -5.43
C GLY A 134 5.66 2.09 -4.42
N LYS A 135 6.33 1.18 -3.71
CA LYS A 135 5.70 0.05 -3.02
C LYS A 135 5.68 0.11 -1.49
N ASN A 136 5.88 1.27 -0.89
CA ASN A 136 5.75 1.42 0.56
C ASN A 136 4.37 1.96 0.91
N THR A 137 3.34 1.14 0.76
CA THR A 137 1.97 1.56 1.06
C THR A 137 1.69 1.55 2.55
N ILE A 138 0.72 2.34 2.96
CA ILE A 138 0.19 2.38 4.32
C ILE A 138 -1.32 2.18 4.32
N ALA A 139 -1.87 1.65 5.42
CA ALA A 139 -3.32 1.52 5.62
C ALA A 139 -3.66 1.79 7.09
N ILE A 140 -4.72 2.58 7.34
CA ILE A 140 -5.12 2.99 8.68
C ILE A 140 -6.32 2.16 9.14
N ASP A 141 -6.16 1.42 10.24
CA ASP A 141 -7.18 0.57 10.86
C ASP A 141 -7.48 1.09 12.28
N GLY A 142 -8.50 1.93 12.40
CA GLY A 142 -8.80 2.64 13.64
C GLY A 142 -7.62 3.51 14.07
N ASN A 143 -7.04 3.22 15.23
CA ASN A 143 -5.85 3.88 15.77
C ASN A 143 -4.52 3.22 15.39
N HIS A 144 -4.55 2.18 14.57
CA HIS A 144 -3.36 1.51 14.08
C HIS A 144 -3.07 1.90 12.62
N ILE A 145 -1.80 1.92 12.27
CA ILE A 145 -1.37 2.07 10.88
C ILE A 145 -0.41 0.96 10.52
N TYR A 146 -0.69 0.31 9.42
CA TYR A 146 0.18 -0.69 8.81
C TYR A 146 1.08 -0.01 7.79
N VAL A 147 2.38 -0.28 7.87
CA VAL A 147 3.40 0.34 7.01
C VAL A 147 4.20 -0.75 6.33
N CYS A 148 4.11 -0.81 5.00
CA CYS A 148 4.96 -1.67 4.17
C CYS A 148 6.37 -1.10 4.11
N ARG A 149 7.36 -1.88 4.57
CA ARG A 149 8.77 -1.48 4.69
C ARG A 149 9.68 -2.29 3.76
N SER A 150 9.13 -2.79 2.65
CA SER A 150 9.84 -3.63 1.68
C SER A 150 10.54 -4.84 2.33
N ALA A 151 11.86 -4.97 2.22
CA ALA A 151 12.65 -6.04 2.82
C ALA A 151 12.54 -6.12 4.37
N LYS A 152 12.14 -5.04 5.02
CA LYS A 152 11.94 -4.99 6.48
C LYS A 152 10.57 -5.46 6.95
N GLY A 153 9.71 -5.86 6.00
CA GLY A 153 8.40 -6.43 6.28
C GLY A 153 7.29 -5.39 6.50
N LEU A 154 6.26 -5.78 7.22
CA LEU A 154 5.10 -4.98 7.59
C LEU A 154 5.18 -4.60 9.06
N SER A 155 5.15 -3.31 9.38
CA SER A 155 5.06 -2.83 10.76
C SER A 155 3.67 -2.28 11.05
N CYS A 156 3.25 -2.42 12.29
CA CYS A 156 2.08 -1.76 12.85
C CYS A 156 2.53 -0.71 13.86
N TYR A 157 2.05 0.51 13.72
CA TYR A 157 2.24 1.58 14.69
C TYR A 157 0.90 1.98 15.30
N ASP A 158 0.92 2.34 16.56
CA ASP A 158 -0.22 2.97 17.24
C ASP A 158 -0.15 4.49 16.97
N LEU A 159 -1.19 5.03 16.34
CA LEU A 159 -1.26 6.46 15.97
C LEU A 159 -1.38 7.38 17.19
N THR A 160 -1.89 6.87 18.32
CA THR A 160 -2.06 7.64 19.54
C THR A 160 -0.74 7.80 20.29
N THR A 161 0.05 6.73 20.38
CA THR A 161 1.34 6.74 21.10
C THR A 161 2.55 6.98 20.22
N GLY A 162 2.43 6.70 18.91
CA GLY A 162 3.53 6.75 17.95
C GLY A 162 4.50 5.56 18.05
N LYS A 163 4.18 4.54 18.83
CA LYS A 163 5.06 3.38 19.05
C LYS A 163 4.78 2.27 18.04
N GLU A 164 5.84 1.58 17.62
CA GLU A 164 5.70 0.32 16.91
C GLU A 164 5.11 -0.74 17.84
N VAL A 165 4.01 -1.35 17.41
CA VAL A 165 3.29 -2.39 18.16
C VAL A 165 3.87 -3.77 17.83
N TRP A 166 4.08 -4.02 16.54
CA TRP A 166 4.70 -5.24 16.05
C TRP A 166 5.28 -5.06 14.63
N ASN A 167 6.16 -5.98 14.27
CA ASN A 167 6.68 -6.12 12.91
C ASN A 167 6.55 -7.58 12.45
N TRP A 168 6.06 -7.77 11.23
CA TRP A 168 5.99 -9.05 10.56
C TRP A 168 6.87 -9.03 9.29
N GLY A 169 7.63 -10.08 9.03
CA GLY A 169 8.45 -10.20 7.83
C GLY A 169 8.30 -11.57 7.16
N ALA A 170 8.54 -11.63 5.85
CA ALA A 170 8.64 -12.89 5.14
C ALA A 170 9.83 -13.71 5.70
N PRO A 171 9.73 -15.05 5.72
CA PRO A 171 10.84 -15.90 6.13
C PRO A 171 12.10 -15.60 5.31
N LEU A 172 13.25 -15.74 5.94
CA LEU A 172 14.52 -15.61 5.28
C LEU A 172 14.84 -16.87 4.45
N THR A 173 15.55 -16.70 3.36
CA THR A 173 16.14 -17.83 2.62
C THR A 173 17.22 -18.51 3.48
N ALA A 174 17.34 -19.81 3.34
CA ALA A 174 18.25 -20.58 4.20
C ALA A 174 19.72 -20.16 4.07
N ASN A 175 20.16 -19.95 2.82
CA ASN A 175 21.57 -19.71 2.52
C ASN A 175 21.97 -18.24 2.57
N THR A 176 21.19 -17.35 1.93
CA THR A 176 21.56 -15.95 1.76
C THR A 176 21.02 -15.05 2.88
N LYS A 177 20.10 -15.57 3.72
CA LYS A 177 19.41 -14.80 4.75
C LYS A 177 18.64 -13.58 4.23
N VAL A 178 18.31 -13.57 2.93
CA VAL A 178 17.49 -12.54 2.30
C VAL A 178 16.01 -12.87 2.51
N PRO A 179 15.11 -11.91 2.72
CA PRO A 179 13.68 -12.15 2.79
C PRO A 179 13.16 -12.84 1.52
N GLN A 180 12.28 -13.81 1.67
CA GLN A 180 11.64 -14.51 0.53
C GLN A 180 10.66 -13.62 -0.25
N GLY A 181 10.37 -12.43 0.26
CA GLY A 181 9.53 -11.43 -0.37
C GLY A 181 9.56 -10.11 0.38
N TYR A 182 9.06 -9.08 -0.27
CA TYR A 182 9.08 -7.71 0.21
C TYR A 182 7.65 -7.23 0.45
N ALA A 183 7.40 -6.57 1.59
CA ALA A 183 6.13 -5.97 1.91
C ALA A 183 5.92 -4.73 1.02
N ASN A 184 5.01 -4.83 0.05
CA ASN A 184 4.77 -3.82 -0.98
C ASN A 184 3.44 -3.10 -0.80
N GLY A 185 2.34 -3.85 -0.65
CA GLY A 185 0.99 -3.32 -0.55
C GLY A 185 0.22 -3.96 0.59
N VAL A 186 -0.55 -3.17 1.32
CA VAL A 186 -1.35 -3.62 2.46
C VAL A 186 -2.76 -3.08 2.40
N THR A 187 -3.73 -3.93 2.74
CA THR A 187 -5.12 -3.56 3.03
C THR A 187 -5.66 -4.47 4.14
N TYR A 188 -6.85 -4.21 4.63
CA TYR A 188 -7.42 -4.97 5.74
C TYR A 188 -8.95 -5.00 5.69
N ASP A 189 -9.54 -5.92 6.42
CA ASP A 189 -10.95 -5.95 6.80
C ASP A 189 -11.11 -6.07 8.33
N ALA A 190 -12.28 -6.43 8.79
CA ALA A 190 -12.56 -6.57 10.23
C ALA A 190 -11.65 -7.61 10.92
N ASN A 191 -11.28 -8.69 10.24
CA ASN A 191 -10.60 -9.84 10.82
C ASN A 191 -9.16 -10.01 10.37
N TYR A 192 -8.82 -9.55 9.15
CA TYR A 192 -7.57 -9.91 8.51
C TYR A 192 -6.82 -8.69 7.95
N ILE A 193 -5.52 -8.86 7.85
CA ILE A 193 -4.63 -7.97 7.10
C ILE A 193 -4.17 -8.75 5.87
N TYR A 194 -4.27 -8.11 4.70
CA TYR A 194 -3.87 -8.66 3.42
C TYR A 194 -2.61 -7.93 2.95
N LEU A 195 -1.55 -8.70 2.70
CA LEU A 195 -0.24 -8.16 2.36
C LEU A 195 0.22 -8.71 1.01
N ALA A 196 0.43 -7.83 0.06
CA ALA A 196 1.17 -8.13 -1.16
C ALA A 196 2.66 -8.18 -0.84
N CYS A 197 3.26 -9.38 -0.84
CA CYS A 197 4.60 -9.63 -0.33
C CYS A 197 5.57 -10.11 -1.42
N GLY A 198 5.66 -9.35 -2.51
CA GLY A 198 6.60 -9.59 -3.59
C GLY A 198 6.56 -11.04 -4.11
N SER A 199 7.71 -11.65 -4.27
CA SER A 199 7.87 -13.05 -4.71
C SER A 199 7.32 -14.07 -3.69
N TYR A 200 7.07 -13.66 -2.45
CA TYR A 200 6.40 -14.50 -1.46
C TYR A 200 4.88 -14.60 -1.72
N GLY A 201 4.31 -13.69 -2.48
CA GLY A 201 2.91 -13.67 -2.91
C GLY A 201 1.98 -12.95 -1.95
N LEU A 202 0.69 -13.27 -2.02
CA LEU A 202 -0.31 -12.77 -1.07
C LEU A 202 -0.14 -13.48 0.27
N VAL A 203 -0.12 -12.71 1.34
CA VAL A 203 -0.14 -13.17 2.72
C VAL A 203 -1.40 -12.65 3.39
N VAL A 204 -2.06 -13.47 4.18
CA VAL A 204 -3.18 -13.07 5.03
C VAL A 204 -2.80 -13.32 6.48
N LEU A 205 -2.89 -12.27 7.30
CA LEU A 205 -2.60 -12.30 8.74
C LEU A 205 -3.91 -12.14 9.52
N ASP A 206 -4.13 -12.98 10.52
CA ASP A 206 -5.30 -12.90 11.42
C ASP A 206 -5.03 -11.86 12.50
N LYS A 207 -5.80 -10.75 12.51
CA LYS A 207 -5.66 -9.66 13.48
C LYS A 207 -6.02 -10.09 14.91
N ASN A 208 -6.85 -11.10 15.04
CA ASN A 208 -7.40 -11.56 16.32
C ASN A 208 -6.57 -12.66 16.97
N LYS A 209 -5.55 -13.17 16.25
CA LYS A 209 -4.65 -14.22 16.76
C LYS A 209 -3.22 -13.69 16.77
N MET A 210 -2.64 -13.67 17.95
CA MET A 210 -1.28 -13.19 18.16
C MET A 210 -0.39 -14.32 18.67
N GLU A 211 0.76 -14.50 18.03
CA GLU A 211 1.84 -15.37 18.51
C GLU A 211 3.15 -14.57 18.59
N ASN A 212 3.81 -14.65 19.74
CA ASN A 212 5.04 -13.88 20.00
C ASN A 212 4.88 -12.36 19.73
N GLY A 213 3.70 -11.80 20.05
CA GLY A 213 3.40 -10.38 19.85
C GLY A 213 3.15 -9.97 18.39
N LYS A 214 2.92 -10.92 17.47
CA LYS A 214 2.68 -10.68 16.04
C LYS A 214 1.41 -11.38 15.57
N PRO A 215 0.69 -10.83 14.57
CA PRO A 215 -0.47 -11.48 13.99
C PRO A 215 -0.07 -12.81 13.32
N VAL A 216 -0.91 -13.82 13.49
CA VAL A 216 -0.68 -15.14 12.93
C VAL A 216 -0.94 -15.14 11.43
N LYS A 217 0.01 -15.65 10.67
CA LYS A 217 -0.19 -15.90 9.25
C LYS A 217 -1.13 -17.10 9.05
N VAL A 218 -2.31 -16.84 8.49
CA VAL A 218 -3.30 -17.90 8.19
C VAL A 218 -3.20 -18.38 6.76
N VAL A 219 -2.73 -17.52 5.86
CA VAL A 219 -2.63 -17.85 4.45
C VAL A 219 -1.37 -17.30 3.81
N LYS A 220 -0.82 -18.11 2.92
CA LYS A 220 0.20 -17.73 1.94
C LYS A 220 -0.21 -18.25 0.57
N LYS A 221 -0.40 -17.36 -0.37
CA LYS A 221 -0.48 -17.70 -1.79
C LYS A 221 0.83 -17.29 -2.44
N ARG A 222 1.67 -18.28 -2.75
CA ARG A 222 2.95 -18.02 -3.42
C ARG A 222 2.68 -17.49 -4.84
N ALA A 223 3.43 -16.47 -5.24
CA ALA A 223 3.50 -16.08 -6.62
C ALA A 223 4.13 -17.21 -7.44
N GLU A 224 3.69 -17.38 -8.67
CA GLU A 224 4.35 -18.29 -9.62
C GLU A 224 5.75 -17.76 -9.97
N ALA A 225 6.63 -18.60 -10.48
CA ALA A 225 8.01 -18.21 -10.77
C ALA A 225 8.08 -16.94 -11.65
N GLY A 226 8.86 -15.97 -11.22
CA GLY A 226 9.03 -14.68 -11.92
C GLY A 226 7.92 -13.65 -11.69
N MET A 227 6.99 -13.91 -10.76
CA MET A 227 5.88 -13.03 -10.43
C MET A 227 6.07 -12.37 -9.07
N SER A 228 5.58 -11.14 -8.94
CA SER A 228 5.66 -10.34 -7.72
C SER A 228 4.31 -9.74 -7.36
N ALA A 229 3.80 -10.03 -6.15
CA ALA A 229 2.65 -9.34 -5.60
C ALA A 229 3.05 -7.92 -5.20
N ASN A 230 2.53 -6.92 -5.89
CA ASN A 230 2.94 -5.53 -5.73
C ASN A 230 1.91 -4.67 -5.01
N TYR A 231 0.63 -4.93 -5.21
CA TYR A 231 -0.46 -4.19 -4.59
C TYR A 231 -1.62 -5.12 -4.29
N VAL A 232 -2.39 -4.80 -3.25
CA VAL A 232 -3.59 -5.54 -2.85
C VAL A 232 -4.68 -4.56 -2.41
N THR A 233 -5.90 -4.83 -2.82
CA THR A 233 -7.10 -4.12 -2.35
C THR A 233 -8.28 -5.08 -2.21
N LEU A 234 -9.30 -4.64 -1.50
CA LEU A 234 -10.53 -5.39 -1.27
C LEU A 234 -11.72 -4.62 -1.83
N ASP A 235 -12.62 -5.33 -2.47
CA ASP A 235 -13.93 -4.82 -2.85
C ASP A 235 -14.93 -5.95 -3.01
N GLY A 236 -16.18 -5.74 -2.57
CA GLY A 236 -17.30 -6.68 -2.74
C GLY A 236 -17.03 -8.10 -2.20
N GLY A 237 -16.16 -8.26 -1.20
CA GLY A 237 -15.77 -9.56 -0.66
C GLY A 237 -14.71 -10.30 -1.47
N TYR A 238 -14.10 -9.62 -2.45
CA TYR A 238 -12.99 -10.14 -3.24
C TYR A 238 -11.68 -9.45 -2.87
N ILE A 239 -10.59 -10.17 -3.10
CA ILE A 239 -9.22 -9.73 -2.92
C ILE A 239 -8.62 -9.54 -4.30
N TYR A 240 -8.23 -8.31 -4.62
CA TYR A 240 -7.58 -7.96 -5.89
C TYR A 240 -6.10 -7.78 -5.66
N VAL A 241 -5.27 -8.52 -6.38
CA VAL A 241 -3.81 -8.47 -6.24
C VAL A 241 -3.15 -8.20 -7.58
N ALA A 242 -2.38 -7.14 -7.66
CA ALA A 242 -1.54 -6.84 -8.81
C ALA A 242 -0.26 -7.69 -8.74
N TYR A 243 -0.10 -8.64 -9.65
CA TYR A 243 1.00 -9.59 -9.69
C TYR A 243 2.06 -9.27 -10.77
N GLY A 244 2.28 -8.01 -11.07
CA GLY A 244 3.25 -7.59 -12.08
C GLY A 244 2.95 -8.25 -13.45
N LYS A 245 3.91 -8.96 -14.02
CA LYS A 245 3.76 -9.64 -15.33
C LYS A 245 2.60 -10.65 -15.38
N SER A 246 2.06 -11.08 -14.23
CA SER A 246 0.91 -12.00 -14.15
C SER A 246 -0.41 -11.31 -14.03
N ARG A 247 -0.41 -9.99 -14.25
CA ARG A 247 -1.66 -9.21 -14.34
C ARG A 247 -2.38 -9.12 -13.01
N LEU A 248 -3.67 -8.81 -13.05
CA LEU A 248 -4.56 -8.76 -11.90
C LEU A 248 -5.05 -10.16 -11.53
N ARG A 249 -4.90 -10.54 -10.27
CA ARG A 249 -5.51 -11.74 -9.71
C ARG A 249 -6.67 -11.36 -8.81
N VAL A 250 -7.82 -11.98 -9.03
CA VAL A 250 -9.00 -11.81 -8.21
C VAL A 250 -9.20 -13.09 -7.41
N MET A 251 -9.32 -12.96 -6.11
CA MET A 251 -9.41 -14.09 -5.18
C MET A 251 -10.53 -13.84 -4.18
N LYS A 252 -11.02 -14.90 -3.56
CA LYS A 252 -11.95 -14.83 -2.44
C LYS A 252 -11.40 -15.66 -1.30
N LEU A 253 -11.52 -15.13 -0.06
CA LEU A 253 -11.29 -15.93 1.12
C LEU A 253 -12.51 -16.83 1.32
N ILE A 254 -12.32 -18.15 1.34
CA ILE A 254 -13.42 -19.11 1.53
C ILE A 254 -13.50 -19.41 3.02
N ASP A 255 -14.64 -19.10 3.62
CA ASP A 255 -14.93 -19.43 5.02
C ASP A 255 -14.87 -20.93 5.23
N GLY A 256 -14.16 -21.36 6.27
CA GLY A 256 -13.98 -22.77 6.65
C GLY A 256 -12.61 -23.34 6.35
N ALA A 257 -11.73 -22.65 5.66
CA ALA A 257 -10.34 -23.07 5.43
C ALA A 257 -9.43 -22.93 6.68
N ALA A 258 -9.96 -22.51 7.81
CA ALA A 258 -9.21 -22.37 9.06
C ALA A 258 -8.98 -23.71 9.79
N SER A 259 -9.53 -24.81 9.30
CA SER A 259 -9.34 -26.15 9.87
C SER A 259 -8.69 -27.08 8.85
N GLY A 260 -7.35 -27.07 8.80
CA GLY A 260 -6.59 -28.08 8.05
C GLY A 260 -5.94 -27.57 6.76
N ASN A 261 -4.86 -28.17 6.44
CA ASN A 261 -3.81 -27.89 5.44
C ASN A 261 -4.22 -27.68 3.96
N ASN A 262 -5.45 -27.31 3.65
CA ASN A 262 -5.90 -27.09 2.27
C ASN A 262 -6.69 -25.78 2.16
N THR A 263 -6.00 -24.68 2.01
CA THR A 263 -6.57 -23.41 1.57
C THR A 263 -6.78 -23.44 0.06
N ASN A 264 -7.93 -23.91 -0.37
CA ASN A 264 -8.35 -23.77 -1.76
C ASN A 264 -8.82 -22.35 -2.01
N TYR A 265 -7.91 -21.49 -2.51
CA TYR A 265 -8.35 -20.29 -3.20
C TYR A 265 -8.84 -20.67 -4.58
N GLY A 266 -10.09 -20.41 -4.86
CA GLY A 266 -10.56 -20.45 -6.23
C GLY A 266 -9.83 -19.38 -7.03
N THR A 267 -8.79 -19.74 -7.75
CA THR A 267 -8.33 -18.95 -8.90
C THR A 267 -9.20 -19.36 -10.06
N LYS A 268 -10.01 -18.44 -10.55
CA LYS A 268 -10.56 -18.55 -11.90
C LYS A 268 -9.80 -17.61 -12.80
#